data_2e85b3d7f862e948289a1dfba5636b0c
#
_entry.id   2e85b3d7f862e948289a1dfba5636b0c
#
_cell.length_a   1.000
_cell.length_b   1.000
_cell.length_c   1.000
_cell.angle_alpha   90.00
_cell.angle_beta   90.00
_cell.angle_gamma   90.00
#
_symmetry.space_group_name_H-M   'P 1'
#
loop_
_entity.id
_entity.type
_entity.pdbx_description
1 polymer ?
#
loop_
_entity_poly.entity_id
_entity_poly.type
_entity_poly.pdbx_seq_one_letter_code
_entity_poly.pdbx_strand_id
1 'polypeptide(L)'
;MLLPEPMFAKAARRLPTGGSWWMEAKYDGIRVLAGVLDRVGLWTRSGNSISQVPYIAQAIRELFPTGTILDGEIVDLRSRRQWNRTQSILSKTRGGYQHRPTAKDPPLTYVIFDVLQAGERDVRRLPLSERRALLEEMCAGINDRDDLPLMLIHTHTPSDVALEAILDLGFEGVVCKREDSAYLCGDRGGAWVKIKPKETVDAEFTGVYEPKPGSRYAPIRNWKPEPWAVGGICFRLRHEDGRVYEGRAAGMADPLRAELWEHPEKYLGWTVELAHWGVQDSGALRFPQVVRLRHPLDKAPAPVEAGATQPAPVRKSAPARSEKAWMRNYPAMGADNLLESLASLRAGSGAAYEKCVQRGGDPAAHLAAAEAAARAKHLI
;
A
#
# COMPACT_ATOMS: atom_id res chain seq x y z
N MET A 1 29.57 -9.02 9.82
CA MET A 1 28.70 -9.58 8.77
C MET A 1 28.16 -8.41 7.96
N LEU A 2 28.42 -8.40 6.64
CA LEU A 2 27.80 -7.41 5.74
C LEU A 2 26.36 -7.87 5.48
N LEU A 3 25.39 -7.00 5.76
CA LEU A 3 24.01 -7.28 5.40
C LEU A 3 23.86 -7.34 3.88
N PRO A 4 23.06 -8.28 3.37
CA PRO A 4 22.79 -8.34 1.94
C PRO A 4 21.98 -7.13 1.48
N GLU A 5 22.16 -6.73 0.25
CA GLU A 5 21.29 -5.75 -0.39
C GLU A 5 19.88 -6.38 -0.57
N PRO A 6 18.78 -5.66 -0.24
CA PRO A 6 17.45 -6.25 -0.39
C PRO A 6 17.07 -6.46 -1.86
N MET A 7 16.33 -7.54 -2.13
CA MET A 7 15.70 -7.78 -3.42
C MET A 7 14.57 -6.78 -3.67
N PHE A 8 14.34 -6.38 -4.93
CA PHE A 8 13.37 -5.34 -5.28
C PHE A 8 12.21 -5.88 -6.12
N ALA A 9 11.01 -5.35 -5.86
CA ALA A 9 9.86 -5.62 -6.69
C ALA A 9 9.82 -4.69 -7.92
N LYS A 10 9.63 -5.28 -9.11
CA LYS A 10 9.39 -4.57 -10.36
C LYS A 10 7.95 -4.05 -10.40
N ALA A 11 7.74 -2.84 -10.91
CA ALA A 11 6.38 -2.32 -11.08
C ALA A 11 5.65 -3.07 -12.20
N ALA A 12 4.41 -3.47 -11.94
CA ALA A 12 3.50 -4.07 -12.90
C ALA A 12 2.15 -3.34 -12.89
N ARG A 13 1.40 -3.46 -13.99
CA ARG A 13 0.07 -2.84 -14.14
C ARG A 13 -1.07 -3.81 -13.86
N ARG A 14 -0.79 -5.11 -13.88
CA ARG A 14 -1.76 -6.20 -13.71
C ARG A 14 -1.14 -7.30 -12.87
N LEU A 15 -1.98 -8.11 -12.28
CA LEU A 15 -1.56 -9.32 -11.58
C LEU A 15 -0.79 -10.23 -12.56
N PRO A 16 0.25 -10.94 -12.08
CA PRO A 16 0.99 -11.87 -12.90
C PRO A 16 0.09 -13.05 -13.29
N THR A 17 0.25 -13.51 -14.52
CA THR A 17 -0.43 -14.70 -15.05
C THR A 17 0.58 -15.80 -15.34
N GLY A 18 0.21 -17.06 -15.09
CA GLY A 18 1.07 -18.23 -15.28
C GLY A 18 2.08 -18.42 -14.15
N GLY A 19 2.35 -19.69 -13.82
CA GLY A 19 3.17 -20.06 -12.67
C GLY A 19 2.45 -19.86 -11.33
N SER A 20 3.11 -20.24 -10.25
CA SER A 20 2.60 -20.09 -8.88
C SER A 20 3.11 -18.80 -8.26
N TRP A 21 2.20 -18.00 -7.78
CA TRP A 21 2.48 -16.71 -7.17
C TRP A 21 1.73 -16.54 -5.85
N TRP A 22 2.36 -15.93 -4.90
CA TRP A 22 1.71 -15.44 -3.69
C TRP A 22 1.56 -13.92 -3.76
N MET A 23 0.44 -13.43 -3.26
CA MET A 23 0.13 -12.01 -3.17
C MET A 23 0.12 -11.57 -1.71
N GLU A 24 0.84 -10.53 -1.40
CA GLU A 24 0.94 -9.92 -0.08
C GLU A 24 0.46 -8.48 -0.13
N ALA A 25 -0.18 -7.99 0.93
CA ALA A 25 -0.53 -6.58 1.06
C ALA A 25 0.75 -5.73 1.05
N LYS A 26 0.75 -4.66 0.26
CA LYS A 26 1.85 -3.71 0.25
C LYS A 26 1.64 -2.66 1.32
N TYR A 27 2.40 -2.78 2.39
CA TYR A 27 2.44 -1.79 3.45
C TYR A 27 3.14 -0.50 2.99
N ASP A 28 2.76 0.64 3.57
CA ASP A 28 3.38 1.96 3.32
C ASP A 28 4.21 2.35 4.55
N GLY A 29 5.32 1.68 4.73
CA GLY A 29 6.22 1.85 5.85
C GLY A 29 7.68 2.06 5.42
N ILE A 30 8.61 1.68 6.27
CA ILE A 30 10.04 1.72 5.98
C ILE A 30 10.57 0.29 5.97
N ARG A 31 11.06 -0.16 4.81
CA ARG A 31 11.67 -1.49 4.67
C ARG A 31 12.94 -1.60 5.48
N VAL A 32 13.05 -2.68 6.22
CA VAL A 32 14.12 -2.94 7.18
C VAL A 32 14.60 -4.39 7.06
N LEU A 33 15.90 -4.56 6.95
CA LEU A 33 16.57 -5.83 7.24
C LEU A 33 16.90 -5.88 8.73
N ALA A 34 16.52 -6.97 9.39
CA ALA A 34 16.86 -7.23 10.77
C ALA A 34 17.87 -8.39 10.86
N GLY A 35 18.99 -8.17 11.51
CA GLY A 35 19.99 -9.21 11.73
C GLY A 35 20.17 -9.50 13.21
N VAL A 36 20.06 -10.77 13.60
CA VAL A 36 20.25 -11.26 14.96
C VAL A 36 21.71 -11.69 15.13
N LEU A 37 22.53 -10.82 15.68
CA LEU A 37 23.92 -11.06 16.04
C LEU A 37 24.05 -11.04 17.57
N ASP A 38 25.20 -10.67 18.13
CA ASP A 38 25.34 -10.41 19.59
C ASP A 38 24.30 -9.37 20.04
N ARG A 39 23.96 -8.44 19.15
CA ARG A 39 22.85 -7.50 19.26
C ARG A 39 22.02 -7.55 17.98
N VAL A 40 20.71 -7.29 18.12
CA VAL A 40 19.87 -7.13 16.95
C VAL A 40 20.12 -5.77 16.32
N GLY A 41 20.52 -5.78 15.06
CA GLY A 41 20.61 -4.59 14.23
C GLY A 41 19.42 -4.49 13.30
N LEU A 42 18.96 -3.26 13.06
CA LEU A 42 17.91 -2.91 12.11
C LEU A 42 18.47 -1.92 11.11
N TRP A 43 18.32 -2.18 9.81
CA TRP A 43 18.87 -1.33 8.77
C TRP A 43 17.86 -1.07 7.66
N THR A 44 17.74 0.18 7.27
CA THR A 44 16.92 0.56 6.12
C THR A 44 17.48 -0.01 4.82
N ARG A 45 16.70 0.05 3.76
CA ARG A 45 17.11 -0.33 2.40
C ARG A 45 18.41 0.35 1.94
N SER A 46 18.69 1.56 2.40
CA SER A 46 19.90 2.34 2.08
C SER A 46 21.05 2.09 3.04
N GLY A 47 20.93 1.12 3.95
CA GLY A 47 21.97 0.76 4.90
C GLY A 47 22.05 1.64 6.15
N ASN A 48 21.12 2.59 6.35
CA ASN A 48 21.09 3.39 7.56
C ASN A 48 20.58 2.58 8.74
N SER A 49 21.29 2.64 9.86
CA SER A 49 20.87 1.98 11.10
C SER A 49 19.65 2.64 11.71
N ILE A 50 18.76 1.83 12.27
CA ILE A 50 17.56 2.25 13.01
C ILE A 50 17.74 1.86 14.47
N SER A 51 17.74 2.85 15.37
CA SER A 51 17.83 2.67 16.82
C SER A 51 16.60 3.24 17.56
N GLN A 52 15.66 3.81 16.82
CA GLN A 52 14.51 4.54 17.37
C GLN A 52 13.44 3.61 17.97
N VAL A 53 13.45 2.33 17.63
CA VAL A 53 12.44 1.33 18.02
C VAL A 53 13.07 0.12 18.73
N PRO A 54 13.70 0.32 19.91
CA PRO A 54 14.44 -0.73 20.61
C PRO A 54 13.57 -1.93 21.01
N TYR A 55 12.26 -1.71 21.22
CA TYR A 55 11.30 -2.75 21.55
C TYR A 55 11.10 -3.76 20.39
N ILE A 56 11.23 -3.34 19.12
CA ILE A 56 11.23 -4.26 17.97
C ILE A 56 12.48 -5.12 17.99
N ALA A 57 13.66 -4.50 18.19
CA ALA A 57 14.91 -5.25 18.28
C ALA A 57 14.91 -6.25 19.46
N GLN A 58 14.33 -5.87 20.59
CA GLN A 58 14.17 -6.76 21.74
C GLN A 58 13.26 -7.95 21.39
N ALA A 59 12.08 -7.72 20.83
CA ALA A 59 11.16 -8.80 20.45
C ALA A 59 11.79 -9.77 19.43
N ILE A 60 12.54 -9.26 18.44
CA ILE A 60 13.27 -10.10 17.49
C ILE A 60 14.32 -10.94 18.20
N ARG A 61 15.07 -10.37 19.15
CA ARG A 61 16.09 -11.10 19.91
C ARG A 61 15.51 -12.24 20.75
N GLU A 62 14.33 -12.05 21.31
CA GLU A 62 13.65 -13.04 22.15
C GLU A 62 13.12 -14.23 21.35
N LEU A 63 12.74 -14.01 20.07
CA LEU A 63 12.06 -15.01 19.26
C LEU A 63 12.95 -15.69 18.21
N PHE A 64 13.99 -15.03 17.75
CA PHE A 64 14.80 -15.54 16.64
C PHE A 64 16.22 -15.89 17.09
N PRO A 65 16.76 -17.04 16.66
CA PRO A 65 18.12 -17.47 17.01
C PRO A 65 19.19 -16.55 16.40
N THR A 66 20.34 -16.49 17.05
CA THR A 66 21.54 -15.80 16.52
C THR A 66 21.87 -16.30 15.11
N GLY A 67 22.29 -15.41 14.23
CA GLY A 67 22.55 -15.69 12.81
C GLY A 67 21.35 -15.45 11.90
N THR A 68 20.14 -15.23 12.44
CA THR A 68 18.95 -14.98 11.61
C THR A 68 19.01 -13.62 10.94
N ILE A 69 18.65 -13.57 9.66
CA ILE A 69 18.43 -12.33 8.91
C ILE A 69 17.01 -12.35 8.32
N LEU A 70 16.23 -11.36 8.73
CA LEU A 70 14.83 -11.16 8.30
C LEU A 70 14.71 -9.96 7.37
N ASP A 71 13.76 -10.03 6.44
CA ASP A 71 13.35 -8.91 5.61
C ASP A 71 11.89 -8.55 5.92
N GLY A 72 11.63 -7.29 6.16
CA GLY A 72 10.31 -6.84 6.59
C GLY A 72 10.12 -5.35 6.43
N GLU A 73 9.01 -4.85 6.93
CA GLU A 73 8.66 -3.44 6.90
C GLU A 73 8.20 -2.95 8.26
N ILE A 74 8.75 -1.83 8.74
CA ILE A 74 8.27 -1.18 9.97
C ILE A 74 7.14 -0.23 9.58
N VAL A 75 5.98 -0.42 10.21
CA VAL A 75 4.75 0.31 9.90
C VAL A 75 3.95 0.67 11.16
N ASP A 76 3.04 1.61 11.02
CA ASP A 76 1.96 1.86 11.98
C ASP A 76 0.67 1.18 11.51
N LEU A 77 0.35 0.02 12.05
CA LEU A 77 -0.86 -0.74 11.66
C LEU A 77 -2.18 -0.05 12.05
N ARG A 78 -2.16 0.93 12.93
CA ARG A 78 -3.37 1.63 13.41
C ARG A 78 -3.71 2.88 12.60
N SER A 79 -2.83 3.31 11.71
CA SER A 79 -3.02 4.49 10.88
C SER A 79 -3.29 4.11 9.44
N ARG A 80 -4.38 4.61 8.84
CA ARG A 80 -4.60 4.52 7.39
C ARG A 80 -3.49 5.21 6.58
N ARG A 81 -2.71 6.11 7.24
CA ARG A 81 -1.57 6.84 6.69
C ARG A 81 -0.29 6.36 7.34
N GLN A 82 -0.02 5.09 7.17
CA GLN A 82 1.09 4.34 7.80
C GLN A 82 2.45 5.03 7.66
N TRP A 83 2.71 5.65 6.51
CA TRP A 83 3.96 6.36 6.23
C TRP A 83 4.24 7.54 7.17
N ASN A 84 3.28 8.45 7.35
CA ASN A 84 3.53 9.72 8.04
C ASN A 84 4.03 9.53 9.48
N ARG A 85 3.37 8.68 10.26
CA ARG A 85 3.77 8.42 11.63
C ARG A 85 5.05 7.61 11.70
N THR A 86 5.17 6.55 10.88
CA THR A 86 6.37 5.72 10.80
C THR A 86 7.59 6.60 10.50
N GLN A 87 7.53 7.45 9.48
CA GLN A 87 8.59 8.38 9.14
C GLN A 87 8.86 9.39 10.26
N SER A 88 7.81 9.95 10.88
CA SER A 88 7.96 10.91 11.99
C SER A 88 8.73 10.33 13.17
N ILE A 89 8.56 9.06 13.48
CA ILE A 89 9.29 8.37 14.55
C ILE A 89 10.72 8.03 14.11
N LEU A 90 10.88 7.39 12.95
CA LEU A 90 12.16 6.84 12.51
C LEU A 90 13.14 7.90 11.98
N SER A 91 12.67 9.09 11.61
CA SER A 91 13.54 10.21 11.21
C SER A 91 14.15 11.00 12.37
N LYS A 92 13.71 10.78 13.59
CA LYS A 92 14.23 11.47 14.77
C LYS A 92 15.57 10.86 15.18
N THR A 93 16.68 11.57 14.88
CA THR A 93 18.04 11.07 15.18
C THR A 93 18.75 11.87 16.27
N ARG A 94 18.25 13.05 16.63
CA ARG A 94 18.90 13.93 17.61
C ARG A 94 18.79 13.39 19.03
N GLY A 95 19.89 13.46 19.80
CA GLY A 95 19.92 13.16 21.23
C GLY A 95 19.69 11.67 21.57
N GLY A 96 19.89 10.75 20.63
CA GLY A 96 19.66 9.32 20.88
C GLY A 96 18.17 8.99 21.09
N TYR A 97 17.28 9.68 20.38
CA TYR A 97 15.84 9.47 20.50
C TYR A 97 15.45 7.99 20.35
N GLN A 98 14.67 7.52 21.29
CA GLN A 98 14.02 6.21 21.26
C GLN A 98 12.51 6.40 21.48
N HIS A 99 11.70 5.81 20.59
CA HIS A 99 10.25 5.78 20.75
C HIS A 99 9.90 4.91 21.95
N ARG A 100 9.11 5.47 22.88
CA ARG A 100 8.57 4.76 24.04
C ARG A 100 7.07 4.63 23.87
N PRO A 101 6.57 3.45 23.51
CA PRO A 101 5.15 3.23 23.30
C PRO A 101 4.32 3.54 24.54
N THR A 102 3.13 4.10 24.31
CA THR A 102 2.10 4.35 25.31
C THR A 102 0.72 4.01 24.74
N ALA A 103 -0.32 3.99 25.55
CA ALA A 103 -1.68 3.78 25.05
C ALA A 103 -2.13 4.84 24.02
N LYS A 104 -1.62 6.08 24.13
CA LYS A 104 -1.91 7.18 23.16
C LYS A 104 -0.95 7.18 21.96
N ASP A 105 0.26 6.67 22.13
CA ASP A 105 1.29 6.57 21.12
C ASP A 105 1.81 5.12 21.04
N PRO A 106 1.04 4.19 20.43
CA PRO A 106 1.33 2.76 20.45
C PRO A 106 2.58 2.40 19.65
N PRO A 107 3.11 1.16 19.84
CA PRO A 107 4.29 0.72 19.12
C PRO A 107 4.07 0.71 17.60
N LEU A 108 5.15 0.90 16.84
CA LEU A 108 5.22 0.49 15.45
C LEU A 108 5.39 -1.04 15.41
N THR A 109 4.96 -1.66 14.30
CA THR A 109 5.07 -3.10 14.10
C THR A 109 6.08 -3.41 12.99
N TYR A 110 6.89 -4.43 13.17
CA TYR A 110 7.73 -4.99 12.13
C TYR A 110 6.99 -6.14 11.45
N VAL A 111 6.54 -5.92 10.22
CA VAL A 111 5.86 -6.91 9.37
C VAL A 111 6.91 -7.69 8.62
N ILE A 112 7.08 -8.97 8.96
CA ILE A 112 8.11 -9.86 8.42
C ILE A 112 7.55 -10.55 7.18
N PHE A 113 8.26 -10.52 6.06
CA PHE A 113 7.79 -11.11 4.80
C PHE A 113 8.82 -12.01 4.10
N ASP A 114 10.07 -12.11 4.57
CA ASP A 114 11.05 -13.07 4.07
C ASP A 114 12.13 -13.35 5.13
N VAL A 115 12.82 -14.48 4.98
CA VAL A 115 14.00 -14.87 5.75
C VAL A 115 15.13 -15.15 4.79
N LEU A 116 16.31 -14.56 5.06
CA LEU A 116 17.49 -14.68 4.21
C LEU A 116 18.52 -15.64 4.81
N GLN A 117 18.54 -15.71 6.12
CA GLN A 117 19.38 -16.63 6.89
C GLN A 117 18.62 -17.10 8.11
N ALA A 118 18.62 -18.40 8.39
CA ALA A 118 18.00 -19.03 9.55
C ALA A 118 19.11 -19.67 10.40
N GLY A 119 19.53 -18.98 11.48
CA GLY A 119 20.73 -19.35 12.23
C GLY A 119 21.96 -19.30 11.32
N GLU A 120 22.71 -20.42 11.22
CA GLU A 120 23.90 -20.51 10.38
C GLU A 120 23.60 -20.81 8.90
N ARG A 121 22.36 -21.17 8.57
CA ARG A 121 21.96 -21.58 7.21
C ARG A 121 21.58 -20.37 6.36
N ASP A 122 22.34 -20.08 5.30
CA ASP A 122 21.93 -19.17 4.23
C ASP A 122 20.83 -19.83 3.39
N VAL A 123 19.62 -19.23 3.38
CA VAL A 123 18.45 -19.78 2.71
C VAL A 123 18.06 -18.98 1.46
N ARG A 124 18.81 -17.95 1.08
CA ARG A 124 18.51 -17.07 -0.07
C ARG A 124 18.37 -17.81 -1.38
N ARG A 125 19.09 -18.92 -1.58
CA ARG A 125 19.04 -19.72 -2.81
C ARG A 125 17.86 -20.69 -2.87
N LEU A 126 17.16 -20.90 -1.74
CA LEU A 126 15.96 -21.74 -1.71
C LEU A 126 14.80 -21.04 -2.44
N PRO A 127 13.85 -21.79 -3.00
CA PRO A 127 12.57 -21.26 -3.44
C PRO A 127 11.87 -20.46 -2.35
N LEU A 128 11.09 -19.43 -2.72
CA LEU A 128 10.32 -18.65 -1.76
C LEU A 128 9.39 -19.55 -0.91
N SER A 129 8.80 -20.58 -1.50
CA SER A 129 7.95 -21.55 -0.78
C SER A 129 8.67 -22.22 0.39
N GLU A 130 9.93 -22.62 0.21
CA GLU A 130 10.72 -23.20 1.30
C GLU A 130 11.13 -22.16 2.33
N ARG A 131 11.53 -20.96 1.91
CA ARG A 131 11.85 -19.86 2.83
C ARG A 131 10.62 -19.46 3.64
N ARG A 132 9.45 -19.45 3.01
CA ARG A 132 8.19 -19.13 3.67
C ARG A 132 7.82 -20.19 4.71
N ALA A 133 7.95 -21.49 4.40
CA ALA A 133 7.71 -22.55 5.36
C ALA A 133 8.60 -22.44 6.59
N LEU A 134 9.90 -22.18 6.39
CA LEU A 134 10.83 -21.88 7.50
C LEU A 134 10.40 -20.65 8.31
N LEU A 135 10.00 -19.60 7.63
CA LEU A 135 9.57 -18.36 8.29
C LEU A 135 8.28 -18.57 9.10
N GLU A 136 7.33 -19.36 8.60
CA GLU A 136 6.10 -19.71 9.31
C GLU A 136 6.38 -20.54 10.57
N GLU A 137 7.32 -21.48 10.49
CA GLU A 137 7.78 -22.23 11.65
C GLU A 137 8.43 -21.31 12.69
N MET A 138 9.34 -20.41 12.25
CA MET A 138 10.02 -19.46 13.14
C MET A 138 9.08 -18.41 13.74
N CYS A 139 7.99 -18.09 13.07
CA CYS A 139 6.99 -17.11 13.48
C CYS A 139 5.72 -17.74 14.06
N ALA A 140 5.75 -19.04 14.42
CA ALA A 140 4.55 -19.72 14.92
C ALA A 140 3.94 -18.98 16.13
N GLY A 141 2.65 -18.65 16.03
CA GLY A 141 1.90 -17.95 17.07
C GLY A 141 2.20 -16.44 17.21
N ILE A 142 3.08 -15.85 16.40
CA ILE A 142 3.38 -14.39 16.48
C ILE A 142 2.12 -13.58 16.21
N ASN A 143 1.30 -13.93 15.21
CA ASN A 143 0.10 -13.20 14.84
C ASN A 143 -1.06 -13.34 15.86
N ASP A 144 -0.95 -14.26 16.80
CA ASP A 144 -1.92 -14.45 17.88
C ASP A 144 -1.57 -13.64 19.14
N ARG A 145 -0.47 -12.86 19.07
CA ARG A 145 0.08 -12.11 20.21
C ARG A 145 0.01 -10.61 19.98
N ASP A 146 -1.01 -9.97 20.54
CA ASP A 146 -1.21 -8.52 20.48
C ASP A 146 -0.13 -7.71 21.25
N ASP A 147 0.60 -8.36 22.15
CA ASP A 147 1.67 -7.74 22.94
C ASP A 147 2.99 -7.61 22.18
N LEU A 148 3.14 -8.30 21.04
CA LEU A 148 4.35 -8.25 20.23
C LEU A 148 4.29 -7.16 19.16
N PRO A 149 5.38 -6.39 18.99
CA PRO A 149 5.50 -5.43 17.88
C PRO A 149 6.01 -6.12 16.60
N LEU A 150 5.62 -7.37 16.37
CA LEU A 150 6.01 -8.21 15.24
C LEU A 150 4.77 -8.83 14.62
N MET A 151 4.78 -8.99 13.31
CA MET A 151 3.73 -9.67 12.56
C MET A 151 4.33 -10.43 11.38
N LEU A 152 3.91 -11.66 11.14
CA LEU A 152 4.17 -12.36 9.90
C LEU A 152 3.14 -11.92 8.86
N ILE A 153 3.60 -11.48 7.69
CA ILE A 153 2.70 -11.05 6.59
C ILE A 153 1.81 -12.20 6.13
N HIS A 154 0.56 -11.88 5.82
CA HIS A 154 -0.36 -12.84 5.20
C HIS A 154 -0.11 -12.94 3.70
N THR A 155 -0.23 -14.17 3.18
CA THR A 155 -0.14 -14.47 1.76
C THR A 155 -1.50 -14.90 1.22
N HIS A 156 -1.80 -14.50 -0.01
CA HIS A 156 -3.05 -14.80 -0.71
C HIS A 156 -2.75 -15.34 -2.10
N THR A 157 -3.66 -16.11 -2.66
CA THR A 157 -3.64 -16.43 -4.10
C THR A 157 -3.98 -15.15 -4.90
N PRO A 158 -3.17 -14.75 -5.91
CA PRO A 158 -3.47 -13.58 -6.72
C PRO A 158 -4.81 -13.70 -7.42
N SER A 159 -5.72 -12.76 -7.14
CA SER A 159 -7.00 -12.59 -7.82
C SER A 159 -7.40 -11.12 -7.79
N ASP A 160 -8.20 -10.67 -8.78
CA ASP A 160 -8.69 -9.30 -8.80
C ASP A 160 -9.56 -9.00 -7.58
N VAL A 161 -10.35 -9.97 -7.12
CA VAL A 161 -11.19 -9.84 -5.91
C VAL A 161 -10.34 -9.62 -4.66
N ALA A 162 -9.29 -10.40 -4.47
CA ALA A 162 -8.39 -10.22 -3.33
C ALA A 162 -7.59 -8.91 -3.44
N LEU A 163 -7.19 -8.50 -4.66
CA LEU A 163 -6.56 -7.21 -4.89
C LEU A 163 -7.48 -6.05 -4.48
N GLU A 164 -8.73 -6.05 -4.97
CA GLU A 164 -9.71 -5.02 -4.63
C GLU A 164 -9.96 -4.98 -3.12
N ALA A 165 -10.15 -6.13 -2.47
CA ALA A 165 -10.35 -6.21 -1.04
C ALA A 165 -9.15 -5.60 -0.26
N ILE A 166 -7.91 -5.89 -0.65
CA ILE A 166 -6.71 -5.31 -0.03
C ILE A 166 -6.67 -3.79 -0.23
N LEU A 167 -7.03 -3.30 -1.42
CA LEU A 167 -7.07 -1.87 -1.70
C LEU A 167 -8.14 -1.14 -0.90
N ASP A 168 -9.34 -1.70 -0.80
CA ASP A 168 -10.45 -1.17 0.00
C ASP A 168 -10.11 -1.06 1.48
N LEU A 169 -9.21 -1.92 1.97
CA LEU A 169 -8.67 -1.86 3.32
C LEU A 169 -7.66 -0.72 3.52
N GLY A 170 -7.32 0.01 2.44
CA GLY A 170 -6.45 1.18 2.47
C GLY A 170 -4.96 0.87 2.33
N PHE A 171 -4.59 -0.34 1.92
CA PHE A 171 -3.21 -0.66 1.61
C PHE A 171 -2.73 0.05 0.33
N GLU A 172 -1.42 0.27 0.24
CA GLU A 172 -0.78 0.97 -0.90
C GLU A 172 -0.90 0.20 -2.23
N GLY A 173 -1.22 -1.08 -2.17
CA GLY A 173 -1.27 -2.02 -3.26
C GLY A 173 -0.92 -3.42 -2.80
N VAL A 174 -0.38 -4.22 -3.71
CA VAL A 174 0.10 -5.57 -3.41
C VAL A 174 1.49 -5.82 -3.96
N VAL A 175 2.17 -6.81 -3.38
CA VAL A 175 3.40 -7.39 -3.91
C VAL A 175 3.11 -8.86 -4.22
N CYS A 176 3.23 -9.25 -5.49
CA CYS A 176 3.18 -10.66 -5.88
C CYS A 176 4.60 -11.20 -5.99
N LYS A 177 4.83 -12.34 -5.37
CA LYS A 177 6.12 -13.03 -5.32
C LYS A 177 5.99 -14.41 -5.94
N ARG A 178 6.91 -14.78 -6.82
CA ARG A 178 6.90 -16.10 -7.47
C ARG A 178 7.41 -17.17 -6.51
N GLU A 179 6.62 -18.21 -6.31
CA GLU A 179 6.86 -19.25 -5.28
C GLU A 179 8.18 -20.00 -5.45
N ASP A 180 8.59 -20.25 -6.69
CA ASP A 180 9.81 -20.97 -7.04
C ASP A 180 11.07 -20.09 -7.06
N SER A 181 10.95 -18.80 -6.69
CA SER A 181 12.05 -17.85 -6.85
C SER A 181 13.02 -17.85 -5.67
N ALA A 182 14.31 -17.79 -5.99
CA ALA A 182 15.36 -17.45 -5.02
C ALA A 182 15.28 -15.99 -4.61
N TYR A 183 15.87 -15.64 -3.48
CA TYR A 183 16.08 -14.25 -3.06
C TYR A 183 17.38 -13.71 -3.67
N LEU A 184 17.28 -12.91 -4.70
CA LEU A 184 18.41 -12.33 -5.42
C LEU A 184 18.71 -10.92 -4.91
N CYS A 185 19.79 -10.78 -4.16
CA CYS A 185 20.19 -9.50 -3.57
C CYS A 185 20.42 -8.45 -4.64
N GLY A 186 19.84 -7.24 -4.44
CA GLY A 186 19.95 -6.11 -5.38
C GLY A 186 19.15 -6.26 -6.67
N ASP A 187 18.58 -7.45 -6.94
CA ASP A 187 17.90 -7.75 -8.21
C ASP A 187 16.49 -7.10 -8.28
N ARG A 188 16.09 -6.80 -9.51
CA ARG A 188 14.77 -6.29 -9.91
C ARG A 188 14.20 -7.06 -11.10
N GLY A 189 14.55 -8.32 -11.24
CA GLY A 189 14.30 -9.16 -12.43
C GLY A 189 12.84 -9.52 -12.68
N GLY A 190 11.94 -9.29 -11.72
CA GLY A 190 10.51 -9.54 -11.89
C GLY A 190 9.99 -10.81 -11.21
N ALA A 191 10.79 -11.54 -10.46
CA ALA A 191 10.30 -12.58 -9.56
C ALA A 191 9.44 -12.02 -8.42
N TRP A 192 9.63 -10.74 -8.10
CA TRP A 192 8.73 -9.93 -7.29
C TRP A 192 8.15 -8.81 -8.14
N VAL A 193 6.83 -8.67 -8.16
CA VAL A 193 6.14 -7.57 -8.84
C VAL A 193 5.24 -6.83 -7.87
N LYS A 194 5.19 -5.50 -7.99
CA LYS A 194 4.32 -4.66 -7.19
C LYS A 194 3.25 -4.03 -8.07
N ILE A 195 2.01 -4.13 -7.64
CA ILE A 195 0.86 -3.49 -8.26
C ILE A 195 0.34 -2.42 -7.30
N LYS A 196 0.28 -1.18 -7.77
CA LYS A 196 -0.31 -0.06 -7.05
C LYS A 196 -1.43 0.50 -7.92
N PRO A 197 -2.65 0.67 -7.39
CA PRO A 197 -3.69 1.37 -8.12
C PRO A 197 -3.22 2.81 -8.32
N LYS A 198 -3.57 3.36 -9.45
CA LYS A 198 -3.52 4.80 -9.66
C LYS A 198 -4.95 5.29 -9.56
N GLU A 199 -5.20 6.11 -8.56
CA GLU A 199 -6.41 6.92 -8.51
C GLU A 199 -6.25 8.07 -9.49
N THR A 200 -7.35 8.53 -10.06
CA THR A 200 -7.36 9.74 -10.89
C THR A 200 -8.29 10.77 -10.29
N VAL A 201 -7.91 12.02 -10.40
CA VAL A 201 -8.73 13.15 -9.97
C VAL A 201 -8.65 14.26 -11.01
N ASP A 202 -9.74 14.96 -11.18
CA ASP A 202 -9.81 16.14 -12.01
C ASP A 202 -9.43 17.38 -11.22
N ALA A 203 -8.55 18.18 -11.79
CA ALA A 203 -8.11 19.46 -11.23
C ALA A 203 -8.12 20.55 -12.31
N GLU A 204 -8.08 21.78 -11.91
CA GLU A 204 -7.96 22.94 -12.80
C GLU A 204 -6.49 23.19 -13.14
N PHE A 205 -6.14 23.31 -14.42
CA PHE A 205 -4.82 23.74 -14.84
C PHE A 205 -4.66 25.24 -14.55
N THR A 206 -3.64 25.60 -13.77
CA THR A 206 -3.39 27.00 -13.35
C THR A 206 -2.08 27.58 -13.88
N GLY A 207 -1.29 26.78 -14.59
CA GLY A 207 -0.03 27.23 -15.17
C GLY A 207 1.01 26.13 -15.29
N VAL A 208 2.25 26.57 -15.50
CA VAL A 208 3.40 25.68 -15.63
C VAL A 208 4.52 26.10 -14.66
N TYR A 209 5.49 25.23 -14.44
CA TYR A 209 6.71 25.57 -13.73
C TYR A 209 7.95 25.18 -14.56
N GLU A 210 9.01 25.91 -14.33
CA GLU A 210 10.28 25.73 -15.05
C GLU A 210 10.93 24.37 -14.70
N PRO A 211 11.63 23.75 -15.66
CA PRO A 211 12.41 22.54 -15.40
C PRO A 211 13.62 22.86 -14.52
N LYS A 212 14.09 21.86 -13.79
CA LYS A 212 15.34 22.02 -13.01
C LYS A 212 16.53 22.24 -13.96
N PRO A 213 17.40 23.23 -13.66
CA PRO A 213 18.64 23.42 -14.41
C PRO A 213 19.47 22.13 -14.47
N GLY A 214 20.04 21.81 -15.64
CA GLY A 214 20.80 20.59 -15.86
C GLY A 214 19.97 19.35 -16.15
N SER A 215 18.62 19.45 -16.13
CA SER A 215 17.76 18.38 -16.60
C SER A 215 17.76 18.29 -18.14
N ARG A 216 17.25 17.21 -18.71
CA ARG A 216 17.10 17.09 -20.17
C ARG A 216 16.21 18.15 -20.81
N TYR A 217 15.35 18.81 -20.02
CA TYR A 217 14.45 19.87 -20.45
C TYR A 217 15.04 21.28 -20.31
N ALA A 218 16.09 21.44 -19.50
CA ALA A 218 16.86 22.65 -19.34
C ALA A 218 18.34 22.31 -19.18
N PRO A 219 19.02 21.85 -20.25
CA PRO A 219 20.44 21.60 -20.20
C PRO A 219 21.22 22.87 -19.93
N ILE A 220 22.30 22.76 -19.17
CA ILE A 220 23.20 23.91 -18.92
C ILE A 220 24.15 24.06 -20.11
N ARG A 221 24.01 25.16 -20.82
CA ARG A 221 24.92 25.56 -21.90
C ARG A 221 25.46 26.94 -21.58
N ASN A 222 26.74 27.16 -21.89
CA ASN A 222 27.41 28.46 -21.68
C ASN A 222 27.12 29.09 -20.30
N TRP A 223 27.11 28.24 -19.26
CA TRP A 223 26.80 28.62 -17.85
C TRP A 223 25.38 29.12 -17.57
N LYS A 224 24.43 28.94 -18.52
CA LYS A 224 23.01 29.27 -18.35
C LYS A 224 22.16 28.05 -18.68
N PRO A 225 21.04 27.84 -17.92
CA PRO A 225 20.06 26.83 -18.32
C PRO A 225 19.30 27.32 -19.57
N GLU A 226 19.10 26.44 -20.52
CA GLU A 226 18.32 26.68 -21.75
C GLU A 226 17.08 25.79 -21.77
N PRO A 227 15.95 26.22 -21.16
CA PRO A 227 14.73 25.45 -21.17
C PRO A 227 14.14 25.38 -22.58
N TRP A 228 13.65 24.20 -22.98
CA TRP A 228 12.90 23.98 -24.21
C TRP A 228 11.54 23.31 -23.97
N ALA A 229 11.23 23.00 -22.72
CA ALA A 229 10.00 22.36 -22.27
C ALA A 229 9.75 22.64 -20.79
N VAL A 230 8.51 22.55 -20.36
CA VAL A 230 8.15 22.76 -18.93
C VAL A 230 8.70 21.65 -18.03
N GLY A 231 9.00 21.96 -16.80
CA GLY A 231 9.28 21.01 -15.72
C GLY A 231 8.03 20.20 -15.37
N GLY A 232 6.86 20.84 -15.45
CA GLY A 232 5.53 20.27 -15.21
C GLY A 232 4.49 21.36 -15.16
N ILE A 233 3.31 21.03 -14.65
CA ILE A 233 2.16 21.91 -14.51
C ILE A 233 1.91 22.30 -13.06
N CYS A 234 1.27 23.46 -12.88
CA CYS A 234 0.58 23.85 -11.65
C CYS A 234 -0.92 23.54 -11.80
N PHE A 235 -1.54 23.13 -10.72
CA PHE A 235 -2.97 22.80 -10.70
C PHE A 235 -3.64 23.25 -9.41
N ARG A 236 -4.95 23.46 -9.47
CA ARG A 236 -5.82 23.70 -8.33
C ARG A 236 -6.84 22.57 -8.22
N LEU A 237 -6.85 21.89 -7.08
CA LEU A 237 -7.78 20.80 -6.75
C LEU A 237 -8.76 21.30 -5.70
N ARG A 238 -10.06 21.07 -5.96
CA ARG A 238 -11.13 21.25 -4.96
C ARG A 238 -11.55 19.89 -4.44
N HIS A 239 -11.38 19.69 -3.13
CA HIS A 239 -11.84 18.48 -2.46
C HIS A 239 -13.36 18.56 -2.18
N GLU A 240 -14.00 17.41 -2.02
CA GLU A 240 -15.43 17.30 -1.69
C GLU A 240 -15.80 18.03 -0.38
N ASP A 241 -14.88 18.11 0.57
CA ASP A 241 -15.04 18.84 1.84
C ASP A 241 -14.86 20.37 1.70
N GLY A 242 -14.72 20.89 0.47
CA GLY A 242 -14.58 22.30 0.14
C GLY A 242 -13.15 22.85 0.27
N ARG A 243 -12.18 22.07 0.77
CA ARG A 243 -10.78 22.50 0.81
C ARG A 243 -10.23 22.66 -0.59
N VAL A 244 -9.38 23.66 -0.76
CA VAL A 244 -8.67 23.93 -2.02
C VAL A 244 -7.19 23.65 -1.81
N TYR A 245 -6.59 22.87 -2.69
CA TYR A 245 -5.16 22.58 -2.71
C TYR A 245 -4.55 23.04 -4.04
N GLU A 246 -3.43 23.76 -3.97
CA GLU A 246 -2.62 24.10 -5.13
C GLU A 246 -1.34 23.26 -5.14
N GLY A 247 -1.06 22.62 -6.26
CA GLY A 247 0.04 21.68 -6.36
C GLY A 247 0.73 21.69 -7.71
N ARG A 248 1.71 20.80 -7.82
CA ARG A 248 2.50 20.62 -9.04
C ARG A 248 2.48 19.17 -9.46
N ALA A 249 2.33 18.92 -10.76
CA ALA A 249 2.38 17.59 -11.36
C ALA A 249 3.37 17.52 -12.52
N ALA A 250 3.91 16.34 -12.74
CA ALA A 250 4.81 16.03 -13.85
C ALA A 250 4.35 14.73 -14.55
N GLY A 251 5.21 14.03 -15.28
CA GLY A 251 4.92 12.73 -15.86
C GLY A 251 4.17 12.76 -17.19
N MET A 252 4.18 13.89 -17.88
CA MET A 252 3.62 14.05 -19.24
C MET A 252 4.63 13.74 -20.34
N ALA A 253 4.14 13.51 -21.56
CA ALA A 253 4.96 13.29 -22.75
C ALA A 253 5.70 14.57 -23.19
N ASP A 254 6.86 14.40 -23.83
CA ASP A 254 7.70 15.51 -24.25
C ASP A 254 7.02 16.49 -25.23
N PRO A 255 6.20 16.06 -26.23
CA PRO A 255 5.50 17.00 -27.10
C PRO A 255 4.57 17.95 -26.32
N LEU A 256 3.83 17.42 -25.35
CA LEU A 256 2.96 18.26 -24.51
C LEU A 256 3.78 19.22 -23.64
N ARG A 257 4.95 18.79 -23.15
CA ARG A 257 5.85 19.67 -22.39
C ARG A 257 6.35 20.85 -23.21
N ALA A 258 6.71 20.61 -24.46
CA ALA A 258 7.18 21.65 -25.38
C ALA A 258 6.05 22.62 -25.74
N GLU A 259 4.85 22.09 -26.04
CA GLU A 259 3.69 22.92 -26.34
C GLU A 259 3.27 23.81 -25.16
N LEU A 260 3.31 23.25 -23.94
CA LEU A 260 3.02 24.02 -22.72
C LEU A 260 4.11 25.05 -22.39
N TRP A 261 5.32 24.87 -22.89
CA TRP A 261 6.38 25.85 -22.75
C TRP A 261 6.16 27.07 -23.66
N GLU A 262 5.71 26.82 -24.87
CA GLU A 262 5.45 27.86 -25.87
C GLU A 262 4.11 28.60 -25.64
N HIS A 263 3.07 27.87 -25.21
CA HIS A 263 1.68 28.36 -25.16
C HIS A 263 0.95 27.96 -23.87
N PRO A 264 1.48 28.25 -22.67
CA PRO A 264 0.81 27.84 -21.44
C PRO A 264 -0.56 28.50 -21.22
N GLU A 265 -0.76 29.73 -21.76
CA GLU A 265 -1.98 30.51 -21.65
C GLU A 265 -3.18 29.84 -22.32
N LYS A 266 -2.95 29.05 -23.37
CA LYS A 266 -3.99 28.30 -24.10
C LYS A 266 -4.74 27.32 -23.20
N TYR A 267 -4.11 26.85 -22.14
CA TYR A 267 -4.60 25.78 -21.27
C TYR A 267 -5.11 26.28 -19.90
N LEU A 268 -5.02 27.59 -19.62
CA LEU A 268 -5.51 28.14 -18.36
C LEU A 268 -6.99 27.83 -18.17
N GLY A 269 -7.35 27.29 -16.99
CA GLY A 269 -8.72 26.90 -16.66
C GLY A 269 -9.19 25.59 -17.28
N TRP A 270 -8.33 24.90 -18.06
CA TRP A 270 -8.67 23.57 -18.54
C TRP A 270 -8.70 22.55 -17.40
N THR A 271 -9.48 21.49 -17.57
CA THR A 271 -9.43 20.34 -16.65
C THR A 271 -8.20 19.50 -16.95
N VAL A 272 -7.42 19.22 -15.92
CA VAL A 272 -6.33 18.25 -15.97
C VAL A 272 -6.70 17.02 -15.16
N GLU A 273 -6.67 15.86 -15.81
CA GLU A 273 -6.78 14.56 -15.13
C GLU A 273 -5.41 14.18 -14.59
N LEU A 274 -5.35 14.02 -13.29
CA LEU A 274 -4.13 13.68 -12.54
C LEU A 274 -4.22 12.28 -11.97
N ALA A 275 -3.26 11.42 -12.28
CA ALA A 275 -3.09 10.16 -11.58
C ALA A 275 -2.23 10.40 -10.32
N HIS A 276 -2.62 9.80 -9.19
CA HIS A 276 -1.92 9.94 -7.93
C HIS A 276 -1.94 8.63 -7.12
N TRP A 277 -1.21 8.59 -6.02
CA TRP A 277 -1.14 7.45 -5.10
C TRP A 277 -1.68 7.83 -3.72
N GLY A 278 -2.89 8.40 -3.71
CA GLY A 278 -3.57 8.84 -2.50
C GLY A 278 -3.38 10.32 -2.19
N VAL A 279 -4.13 10.79 -1.20
CA VAL A 279 -4.17 12.17 -0.72
C VAL A 279 -3.58 12.25 0.68
N GLN A 280 -2.75 13.25 0.95
CA GLN A 280 -2.19 13.52 2.28
C GLN A 280 -3.19 14.27 3.16
N ASP A 281 -2.91 14.37 4.48
CA ASP A 281 -3.73 15.14 5.43
C ASP A 281 -3.88 16.61 5.05
N SER A 282 -2.85 17.17 4.41
CA SER A 282 -2.84 18.53 3.88
C SER A 282 -3.73 18.74 2.65
N GLY A 283 -4.32 17.67 2.09
CA GLY A 283 -4.99 17.70 0.80
C GLY A 283 -4.06 17.54 -0.40
N ALA A 284 -2.75 17.45 -0.18
CA ALA A 284 -1.78 17.26 -1.25
C ALA A 284 -1.89 15.87 -1.89
N LEU A 285 -1.82 15.80 -3.21
CA LEU A 285 -1.72 14.54 -3.94
C LEU A 285 -0.32 13.93 -3.78
N ARG A 286 -0.24 12.62 -3.57
CA ARG A 286 1.04 11.90 -3.54
C ARG A 286 1.48 11.58 -4.98
N PHE A 287 2.66 12.06 -5.37
CA PHE A 287 3.29 11.84 -6.69
C PHE A 287 2.35 12.08 -7.89
N PRO A 288 1.68 13.23 -7.99
CA PRO A 288 0.74 13.50 -9.06
C PRO A 288 1.43 13.46 -10.43
N GLN A 289 0.78 12.78 -11.38
CA GLN A 289 1.22 12.66 -12.77
C GLN A 289 0.11 13.12 -13.69
N VAL A 290 0.45 13.89 -14.72
CA VAL A 290 -0.51 14.30 -15.74
C VAL A 290 -0.88 13.10 -16.60
N VAL A 291 -2.17 12.79 -16.68
CA VAL A 291 -2.74 11.78 -17.58
C VAL A 291 -3.09 12.44 -18.89
N ARG A 292 -3.90 13.50 -18.85
CA ARG A 292 -4.31 14.30 -20.00
C ARG A 292 -4.84 15.67 -19.58
N LEU A 293 -4.88 16.59 -20.55
CA LEU A 293 -5.60 17.85 -20.47
C LEU A 293 -6.93 17.69 -21.25
N ARG A 294 -8.03 18.20 -20.71
CA ARG A 294 -9.36 18.17 -21.32
C ARG A 294 -9.83 19.60 -21.55
N HIS A 295 -10.27 19.88 -22.79
CA HIS A 295 -10.85 21.16 -23.10
C HIS A 295 -12.12 21.43 -22.26
N PRO A 296 -12.39 22.67 -21.80
CA PRO A 296 -13.59 22.98 -21.01
C PRO A 296 -14.92 22.58 -21.66
N LEU A 297 -14.94 22.46 -22.99
CA LEU A 297 -16.10 21.98 -23.74
C LEU A 297 -16.20 20.44 -23.81
N ASP A 298 -15.15 19.73 -23.50
CA ASP A 298 -15.20 18.27 -23.30
C ASP A 298 -15.87 18.01 -21.93
N LYS A 299 -17.19 18.09 -21.90
CA LYS A 299 -17.94 17.65 -20.73
C LYS A 299 -17.51 16.20 -20.46
N ALA A 300 -17.05 15.92 -19.23
CA ALA A 300 -16.95 14.56 -18.76
C ALA A 300 -18.29 13.86 -19.12
N PRO A 301 -18.29 12.62 -19.67
CA PRO A 301 -19.53 11.89 -19.75
C PRO A 301 -20.15 11.97 -18.35
N ALA A 302 -21.40 12.46 -18.29
CA ALA A 302 -22.14 12.47 -17.03
C ALA A 302 -21.96 11.09 -16.41
N PRO A 303 -21.74 10.97 -15.09
CA PRO A 303 -21.74 9.67 -14.44
C PRO A 303 -22.98 8.97 -15.00
N VAL A 304 -22.80 7.79 -15.57
CA VAL A 304 -23.93 6.97 -16.01
C VAL A 304 -24.72 6.78 -14.73
N GLU A 305 -25.81 7.51 -14.59
CA GLU A 305 -26.78 7.26 -13.54
C GLU A 305 -27.19 5.81 -13.76
N ALA A 306 -26.66 4.92 -12.93
CA ALA A 306 -27.18 3.57 -12.80
C ALA A 306 -28.66 3.77 -12.54
N GLY A 307 -29.50 3.40 -13.52
CA GLY A 307 -30.92 3.70 -13.56
C GLY A 307 -31.53 3.42 -12.20
N ALA A 308 -32.01 4.47 -11.57
CA ALA A 308 -32.73 4.41 -10.34
C ALA A 308 -34.05 3.69 -10.54
N THR A 309 -34.03 2.38 -10.51
CA THR A 309 -35.18 1.61 -10.10
C THR A 309 -35.22 1.69 -8.58
N GLN A 310 -36.06 2.59 -8.07
CA GLN A 310 -36.39 2.63 -6.66
C GLN A 310 -36.87 1.23 -6.23
N PRO A 311 -36.18 0.57 -5.27
CA PRO A 311 -36.76 -0.63 -4.69
C PRO A 311 -37.98 -0.23 -3.85
N ALA A 312 -39.07 -0.96 -4.05
CA ALA A 312 -40.27 -0.84 -3.25
C ALA A 312 -39.93 -0.96 -1.74
N PRO A 313 -40.65 -0.28 -0.83
CA PRO A 313 -40.33 -0.27 0.58
C PRO A 313 -40.43 -1.69 1.15
N VAL A 314 -39.27 -2.25 1.52
CA VAL A 314 -39.20 -3.55 2.17
C VAL A 314 -39.68 -3.38 3.62
N ARG A 315 -40.77 -4.06 3.97
CA ARG A 315 -41.25 -4.19 5.34
C ARG A 315 -40.12 -4.78 6.21
N LYS A 316 -39.72 -4.05 7.25
CA LYS A 316 -38.79 -4.55 8.27
C LYS A 316 -39.39 -5.77 8.97
N SER A 317 -38.93 -6.96 8.64
CA SER A 317 -39.18 -8.16 9.48
C SER A 317 -38.06 -8.23 10.52
N ALA A 318 -38.43 -8.64 11.75
CA ALA A 318 -37.47 -8.82 12.84
C ALA A 318 -36.42 -9.87 12.44
N PRO A 319 -35.13 -9.69 12.77
CA PRO A 319 -34.05 -10.61 12.34
C PRO A 319 -34.29 -12.02 12.89
N ALA A 320 -34.28 -12.99 11.98
CA ALA A 320 -34.45 -14.39 12.33
C ALA A 320 -33.24 -14.89 13.16
N ARG A 321 -33.48 -15.80 14.11
CA ARG A 321 -32.43 -16.43 14.96
C ARG A 321 -31.24 -17.02 14.15
N SER A 322 -31.44 -17.34 12.88
CA SER A 322 -30.45 -17.89 11.94
C SER A 322 -29.35 -16.89 11.51
N GLU A 323 -29.65 -15.59 11.48
CA GLU A 323 -28.70 -14.56 11.03
C GLU A 323 -27.52 -14.39 12.00
N LYS A 324 -27.81 -14.33 13.31
CA LYS A 324 -26.76 -14.25 14.35
C LYS A 324 -25.83 -15.47 14.34
N ALA A 325 -26.38 -16.65 13.99
CA ALA A 325 -25.59 -17.88 13.89
C ALA A 325 -24.62 -17.85 12.70
N TRP A 326 -25.05 -17.27 11.56
CA TRP A 326 -24.18 -17.16 10.37
C TRP A 326 -23.09 -16.10 10.54
N MET A 327 -23.39 -14.93 11.10
CA MET A 327 -22.38 -13.90 11.42
C MET A 327 -21.27 -14.40 12.35
N ARG A 328 -21.56 -15.36 13.22
CA ARG A 328 -20.57 -16.01 14.10
C ARG A 328 -19.53 -16.85 13.35
N ASN A 329 -19.76 -17.16 12.08
CA ASN A 329 -18.82 -17.96 11.29
C ASN A 329 -17.67 -17.14 10.71
N TYR A 330 -17.76 -15.79 10.62
CA TYR A 330 -16.68 -14.96 10.08
C TYR A 330 -15.34 -15.16 10.81
N PRO A 331 -15.26 -15.23 12.14
CA PRO A 331 -14.01 -15.50 12.84
C PRO A 331 -13.38 -16.85 12.51
N ALA A 332 -14.18 -17.84 12.11
CA ALA A 332 -13.70 -19.17 11.74
C ALA A 332 -13.33 -19.32 10.26
N MET A 333 -13.63 -18.32 9.41
CA MET A 333 -13.31 -18.36 7.98
C MET A 333 -11.80 -18.25 7.75
N GLY A 334 -11.30 -18.94 6.72
CA GLY A 334 -9.95 -18.70 6.21
C GLY A 334 -9.78 -17.29 5.65
N ALA A 335 -8.54 -16.82 5.55
CA ALA A 335 -8.22 -15.45 5.12
C ALA A 335 -8.84 -15.07 3.77
N ASP A 336 -8.66 -15.92 2.75
CA ASP A 336 -9.16 -15.66 1.39
C ASP A 336 -10.68 -15.57 1.36
N ASN A 337 -11.38 -16.54 1.97
CA ASN A 337 -12.84 -16.53 2.06
C ASN A 337 -13.40 -15.31 2.81
N LEU A 338 -12.67 -14.83 3.80
CA LEU A 338 -13.06 -13.66 4.56
C LEU A 338 -12.89 -12.37 3.74
N LEU A 339 -11.80 -12.23 2.99
CA LEU A 339 -11.59 -11.12 2.07
C LEU A 339 -12.61 -11.09 0.93
N GLU A 340 -12.93 -12.26 0.34
CA GLU A 340 -13.98 -12.37 -0.67
C GLU A 340 -15.36 -11.97 -0.11
N SER A 341 -15.67 -12.39 1.12
CA SER A 341 -16.90 -12.00 1.79
C SER A 341 -16.98 -10.49 2.04
N LEU A 342 -15.87 -9.86 2.44
CA LEU A 342 -15.77 -8.41 2.61
C LEU A 342 -16.00 -7.67 1.30
N ALA A 343 -15.33 -8.08 0.23
CA ALA A 343 -15.49 -7.47 -1.09
C ALA A 343 -16.95 -7.55 -1.58
N SER A 344 -17.56 -8.74 -1.45
CA SER A 344 -18.96 -8.98 -1.85
C SER A 344 -19.95 -8.11 -1.08
N LEU A 345 -19.80 -8.01 0.24
CA LEU A 345 -20.69 -7.22 1.09
C LEU A 345 -20.53 -5.70 0.85
N ARG A 346 -19.33 -5.22 0.62
CA ARG A 346 -19.05 -3.81 0.31
C ARG A 346 -19.57 -3.40 -1.07
N ALA A 347 -19.41 -4.28 -2.06
CA ALA A 347 -19.90 -4.05 -3.41
C ALA A 347 -21.44 -4.09 -3.51
N GLY A 348 -22.15 -4.58 -2.49
CA GLY A 348 -23.59 -4.82 -2.54
C GLY A 348 -23.98 -5.89 -3.58
N SER A 349 -23.07 -6.79 -3.94
CA SER A 349 -23.27 -7.85 -4.91
C SER A 349 -22.33 -9.02 -4.63
N GLY A 350 -22.56 -10.16 -5.31
CA GLY A 350 -21.73 -11.35 -5.16
C GLY A 350 -22.22 -12.30 -4.07
N ALA A 351 -21.50 -13.42 -3.91
CA ALA A 351 -22.00 -14.60 -3.18
C ALA A 351 -22.37 -14.33 -1.71
N ALA A 352 -21.57 -13.56 -0.98
CA ALA A 352 -21.83 -13.27 0.44
C ALA A 352 -22.98 -12.29 0.61
N TYR A 353 -23.07 -11.26 -0.24
CA TYR A 353 -24.17 -10.31 -0.25
C TYR A 353 -25.50 -10.99 -0.60
N GLU A 354 -25.54 -11.75 -1.71
CA GLU A 354 -26.73 -12.46 -2.16
C GLU A 354 -27.22 -13.46 -1.12
N LYS A 355 -26.30 -14.21 -0.50
CA LYS A 355 -26.62 -15.13 0.58
C LYS A 355 -27.17 -14.43 1.83
N CYS A 356 -26.68 -13.23 2.13
CA CYS A 356 -27.20 -12.39 3.20
C CYS A 356 -28.64 -11.96 2.89
N VAL A 357 -28.89 -11.40 1.71
CA VAL A 357 -30.21 -10.91 1.26
C VAL A 357 -31.23 -12.06 1.17
N GLN A 358 -30.86 -13.20 0.58
CA GLN A 358 -31.74 -14.38 0.47
C GLN A 358 -32.20 -14.91 1.82
N ARG A 359 -31.43 -14.71 2.89
CA ARG A 359 -31.76 -15.14 4.25
C ARG A 359 -32.44 -14.05 5.07
N GLY A 360 -32.75 -12.90 4.45
CA GLY A 360 -33.39 -11.77 5.14
C GLY A 360 -32.47 -11.06 6.13
N GLY A 361 -31.14 -11.18 5.93
CA GLY A 361 -30.13 -10.55 6.76
C GLY A 361 -29.91 -9.09 6.40
N ASP A 362 -29.27 -8.35 7.34
CA ASP A 362 -28.80 -6.98 7.11
C ASP A 362 -27.36 -6.97 6.59
N PRO A 363 -27.12 -6.61 5.30
CA PRO A 363 -25.79 -6.57 4.74
C PRO A 363 -24.80 -5.67 5.50
N ALA A 364 -25.28 -4.58 6.10
CA ALA A 364 -24.43 -3.68 6.89
C ALA A 364 -23.94 -4.34 8.19
N ALA A 365 -24.82 -5.08 8.87
CA ALA A 365 -24.45 -5.85 10.05
C ALA A 365 -23.48 -6.99 9.72
N HIS A 366 -23.67 -7.66 8.58
CA HIS A 366 -22.76 -8.69 8.09
C HIS A 366 -21.40 -8.13 7.69
N LEU A 367 -21.37 -6.96 7.05
CA LEU A 367 -20.14 -6.25 6.73
C LEU A 367 -19.34 -5.91 7.99
N ALA A 368 -20.01 -5.33 9.00
CA ALA A 368 -19.38 -4.99 10.27
C ALA A 368 -18.80 -6.23 11.00
N ALA A 369 -19.50 -7.35 10.96
CA ALA A 369 -19.03 -8.62 11.55
C ALA A 369 -17.83 -9.19 10.78
N ALA A 370 -17.84 -9.12 9.45
CA ALA A 370 -16.74 -9.57 8.61
C ALA A 370 -15.49 -8.67 8.79
N GLU A 371 -15.68 -7.36 8.91
CA GLU A 371 -14.59 -6.41 9.21
C GLU A 371 -13.97 -6.67 10.57
N ALA A 372 -14.79 -6.89 11.62
CA ALA A 372 -14.30 -7.23 12.94
C ALA A 372 -13.47 -8.53 12.93
N ALA A 373 -13.94 -9.57 12.21
CA ALA A 373 -13.22 -10.82 12.08
C ALA A 373 -11.90 -10.66 11.29
N ALA A 374 -11.91 -9.85 10.23
CA ALA A 374 -10.71 -9.58 9.45
C ALA A 374 -9.67 -8.80 10.27
N ARG A 375 -10.09 -7.84 11.08
CA ARG A 375 -9.21 -7.12 12.04
C ARG A 375 -8.62 -8.09 13.07
N ALA A 376 -9.45 -8.97 13.65
CA ALA A 376 -8.97 -9.97 14.62
C ALA A 376 -7.96 -10.96 14.01
N LYS A 377 -7.98 -11.15 12.70
CA LYS A 377 -7.01 -11.97 11.95
C LYS A 377 -5.85 -11.16 11.36
N HIS A 378 -5.74 -9.87 11.69
CA HIS A 378 -4.73 -8.96 11.14
C HIS A 378 -4.71 -8.91 9.58
N LEU A 379 -5.85 -9.19 8.95
CA LEU A 379 -6.01 -9.09 7.50
C LEU A 379 -6.27 -7.64 7.07
N ILE A 380 -6.73 -6.83 8.01
CA ILE A 380 -7.09 -5.43 7.82
C ILE A 380 -6.74 -4.60 9.05
#